data_3d80a9ca1e60a2eae4323f2b5671666d
#
_entry.id   3d80a9ca1e60a2eae4323f2b5671666d
#
_cell.length_a   1.000
_cell.length_b   1.000
_cell.length_c   1.000
_cell.angle_alpha   90.00
_cell.angle_beta   90.00
_cell.angle_gamma   90.00
#
_symmetry.space_group_name_H-M   'P 1'
#
loop_
_entity.id
_entity.type
_entity.pdbx_description
1 polymer ?
#
loop_
_entity_poly.entity_id
_entity_poly.type
_entity_poly.pdbx_seq_one_letter_code
_entity_poly.pdbx_strand_id
1 'polypeptide(L)'
;MTAADQQVGIVLPVLNEQQALPDMFDVLRGLNPAPAEVLFVDGGSTDASCDLIREAGFRVLETATGRAVQINAGVAAVQAELVCILHADTAPPGDMVQVIRDTMADRRIALASFTPLIKGPDKTRWVTTFHNWIKTWYAPLITRPHLFIRGVRLLFGDHAMFFRRRQFLEIGGCTPSDAVMEEADLCVKFARLGKIRMVRRWVQTSDRRIAAWGPLKANWIYFKVGILWAVGARSRMAKDYPDIR
;
A
#
# COMPACT_ATOMS: atom_id res chain seq x y z
N MET A 1 -17.30 17.37 13.46
CA MET A 1 -16.97 15.95 13.41
C MET A 1 -15.74 15.72 14.27
N THR A 2 -15.83 14.85 15.24
CA THR A 2 -14.68 14.41 16.05
C THR A 2 -13.87 13.39 15.23
N ALA A 3 -12.60 13.12 15.62
CA ALA A 3 -11.79 12.10 14.95
C ALA A 3 -12.47 10.70 14.98
N ALA A 4 -13.30 10.45 16.00
CA ALA A 4 -14.06 9.20 16.14
C ALA A 4 -15.16 9.03 15.08
N ASP A 5 -15.65 10.14 14.49
CA ASP A 5 -16.75 10.12 13.52
C ASP A 5 -16.26 9.91 12.08
N GLN A 6 -14.96 9.99 11.84
CA GLN A 6 -14.41 9.83 10.48
C GLN A 6 -14.54 8.39 9.99
N GLN A 7 -15.21 8.22 8.88
CA GLN A 7 -15.35 6.90 8.25
C GLN A 7 -14.05 6.48 7.57
N VAL A 8 -13.65 5.21 7.79
CA VAL A 8 -12.48 4.60 7.16
C VAL A 8 -12.95 3.53 6.18
N GLY A 9 -12.55 3.67 4.93
CA GLY A 9 -12.71 2.66 3.88
C GLY A 9 -11.40 1.95 3.60
N ILE A 10 -11.46 0.67 3.26
CA ILE A 10 -10.31 -0.14 2.86
C ILE A 10 -10.47 -0.50 1.39
N VAL A 11 -9.45 -0.20 0.59
CA VAL A 11 -9.34 -0.56 -0.83
C VAL A 11 -8.26 -1.61 -0.98
N LEU A 12 -8.63 -2.78 -1.53
CA LEU A 12 -7.72 -3.92 -1.73
C LEU A 12 -7.58 -4.22 -3.24
N PRO A 13 -6.50 -3.75 -3.90
CA PRO A 13 -6.17 -4.21 -5.23
C PRO A 13 -5.84 -5.70 -5.22
N VAL A 14 -6.50 -6.50 -6.06
CA VAL A 14 -6.29 -7.94 -6.18
C VAL A 14 -6.08 -8.36 -7.63
N LEU A 15 -5.27 -9.38 -7.83
CA LEU A 15 -5.10 -10.05 -9.12
C LEU A 15 -4.49 -11.43 -8.88
N ASN A 16 -5.29 -12.50 -9.08
CA ASN A 16 -4.89 -13.90 -8.85
C ASN A 16 -4.41 -14.15 -7.41
N GLU A 17 -5.21 -13.80 -6.42
CA GLU A 17 -4.88 -13.89 -5.00
C GLU A 17 -5.76 -14.94 -4.26
N GLN A 18 -6.33 -15.93 -4.97
CA GLN A 18 -7.23 -16.93 -4.37
C GLN A 18 -6.67 -17.63 -3.13
N GLN A 19 -5.34 -17.76 -3.02
CA GLN A 19 -4.69 -18.42 -1.88
C GLN A 19 -4.61 -17.51 -0.64
N ALA A 20 -4.50 -16.20 -0.81
CA ALA A 20 -4.35 -15.25 0.29
C ALA A 20 -5.71 -14.73 0.80
N LEU A 21 -6.75 -14.77 -0.01
CA LEU A 21 -8.04 -14.19 0.29
C LEU A 21 -8.74 -14.79 1.51
N PRO A 22 -8.77 -16.11 1.75
CA PRO A 22 -9.44 -16.66 2.93
C PRO A 22 -8.91 -16.06 4.25
N ASP A 23 -7.59 -16.02 4.42
CA ASP A 23 -6.97 -15.44 5.61
C ASP A 23 -7.27 -13.93 5.70
N MET A 24 -7.29 -13.22 4.57
CA MET A 24 -7.61 -11.81 4.53
C MET A 24 -9.05 -11.53 4.94
N PHE A 25 -10.01 -12.38 4.58
CA PHE A 25 -11.40 -12.21 5.01
C PHE A 25 -11.54 -12.29 6.53
N ASP A 26 -10.84 -13.22 7.17
CA ASP A 26 -10.84 -13.37 8.63
C ASP A 26 -10.20 -12.17 9.31
N VAL A 27 -9.08 -11.69 8.76
CA VAL A 27 -8.42 -10.46 9.23
C VAL A 27 -9.37 -9.26 9.16
N LEU A 28 -10.06 -9.06 8.03
CA LEU A 28 -10.97 -7.93 7.84
C LEU A 28 -12.18 -7.98 8.79
N ARG A 29 -12.74 -9.18 9.01
CA ARG A 29 -13.84 -9.39 9.97
C ARG A 29 -13.42 -9.18 11.42
N GLY A 30 -12.14 -9.42 11.73
CA GLY A 30 -11.56 -9.24 13.06
C GLY A 30 -11.18 -7.80 13.41
N LEU A 31 -11.31 -6.84 12.48
CA LEU A 31 -10.96 -5.44 12.75
C LEU A 31 -11.95 -4.79 13.75
N ASN A 32 -11.41 -4.16 14.78
CA ASN A 32 -12.20 -3.45 15.78
C ASN A 32 -11.52 -2.10 16.13
N PRO A 33 -12.15 -0.96 15.83
CA PRO A 33 -13.47 -0.79 15.18
C PRO A 33 -13.50 -1.33 13.75
N ALA A 34 -14.68 -1.78 13.31
CA ALA A 34 -14.87 -2.20 11.93
C ALA A 34 -14.70 -1.02 10.95
N PRO A 35 -14.16 -1.24 9.74
CA PRO A 35 -14.15 -0.23 8.68
C PRO A 35 -15.60 0.07 8.23
N ALA A 36 -15.84 1.28 7.74
CA ALA A 36 -17.16 1.68 7.23
C ALA A 36 -17.48 0.94 5.91
N GLU A 37 -16.45 0.64 5.11
CA GLU A 37 -16.58 -0.12 3.88
C GLU A 37 -15.26 -0.81 3.52
N VAL A 38 -15.38 -1.95 2.85
CA VAL A 38 -14.27 -2.70 2.27
C VAL A 38 -14.59 -2.94 0.80
N LEU A 39 -13.67 -2.56 -0.08
CA LEU A 39 -13.80 -2.73 -1.52
C LEU A 39 -12.58 -3.44 -2.08
N PHE A 40 -12.79 -4.64 -2.60
CA PHE A 40 -11.80 -5.32 -3.42
C PHE A 40 -11.86 -4.77 -4.85
N VAL A 41 -10.70 -4.56 -5.45
CA VAL A 41 -10.60 -4.05 -6.82
C VAL A 41 -9.81 -5.06 -7.64
N ASP A 42 -10.52 -5.82 -8.45
CA ASP A 42 -9.94 -6.86 -9.29
C ASP A 42 -9.36 -6.29 -10.58
N GLY A 43 -8.15 -6.68 -10.92
CA GLY A 43 -7.43 -6.25 -12.11
C GLY A 43 -7.50 -7.26 -13.27
N GLY A 44 -8.53 -8.10 -13.33
CA GLY A 44 -8.71 -9.14 -14.34
C GLY A 44 -8.15 -10.48 -13.90
N SER A 45 -8.48 -10.94 -12.71
CA SER A 45 -8.11 -12.28 -12.21
C SER A 45 -8.70 -13.39 -13.09
N THR A 46 -7.92 -14.42 -13.29
CA THR A 46 -8.29 -15.64 -14.05
C THR A 46 -8.49 -16.86 -13.17
N ASP A 47 -8.24 -16.69 -11.86
CA ASP A 47 -8.47 -17.70 -10.83
C ASP A 47 -9.81 -17.46 -10.09
N ALA A 48 -10.06 -18.17 -9.00
CA ALA A 48 -11.28 -18.04 -8.22
C ALA A 48 -11.38 -16.78 -7.34
N SER A 49 -10.47 -15.80 -7.48
CA SER A 49 -10.41 -14.61 -6.60
C SER A 49 -11.74 -13.86 -6.52
N CYS A 50 -12.33 -13.53 -7.66
CA CYS A 50 -13.60 -12.76 -7.69
C CYS A 50 -14.77 -13.52 -7.05
N ASP A 51 -14.86 -14.81 -7.30
CA ASP A 51 -15.95 -15.64 -6.77
C ASP A 51 -15.82 -15.78 -5.25
N LEU A 52 -14.61 -16.05 -4.74
CA LEU A 52 -14.35 -16.11 -3.31
C LEU A 52 -14.71 -14.79 -2.59
N ILE A 53 -14.39 -13.62 -3.20
CA ILE A 53 -14.73 -12.31 -2.63
C ILE A 53 -16.25 -12.15 -2.51
N ARG A 54 -16.98 -12.50 -3.58
CA ARG A 54 -18.45 -12.39 -3.61
C ARG A 54 -19.10 -13.36 -2.62
N GLU A 55 -18.64 -14.61 -2.58
CA GLU A 55 -19.13 -15.63 -1.63
C GLU A 55 -18.87 -15.24 -0.17
N ALA A 56 -17.76 -14.57 0.11
CA ALA A 56 -17.45 -14.05 1.44
C ALA A 56 -18.30 -12.82 1.83
N GLY A 57 -19.14 -12.29 0.91
CA GLY A 57 -20.03 -11.16 1.13
C GLY A 57 -19.36 -9.79 0.98
N PHE A 58 -18.16 -9.71 0.41
CA PHE A 58 -17.49 -8.45 0.15
C PHE A 58 -17.84 -7.89 -1.24
N ARG A 59 -17.72 -6.57 -1.35
CA ARG A 59 -17.87 -5.88 -2.64
C ARG A 59 -16.61 -6.06 -3.48
N VAL A 60 -16.79 -6.33 -4.79
CA VAL A 60 -15.71 -6.37 -5.76
C VAL A 60 -16.03 -5.41 -6.92
N LEU A 61 -15.01 -4.65 -7.33
CA LEU A 61 -15.04 -3.78 -8.52
C LEU A 61 -14.02 -4.34 -9.52
N GLU A 62 -14.47 -4.69 -10.71
CA GLU A 62 -13.59 -5.16 -11.78
C GLU A 62 -13.07 -3.98 -12.60
N THR A 63 -11.78 -4.00 -12.93
CA THR A 63 -11.09 -2.94 -13.67
C THR A 63 -10.10 -3.54 -14.68
N ALA A 64 -9.53 -2.69 -15.53
CA ALA A 64 -8.37 -3.10 -16.31
C ALA A 64 -7.17 -3.41 -15.39
N THR A 65 -6.31 -4.29 -15.86
CA THR A 65 -5.08 -4.69 -15.15
C THR A 65 -4.16 -3.49 -14.92
N GLY A 66 -3.66 -3.38 -13.70
CA GLY A 66 -2.68 -2.37 -13.31
C GLY A 66 -2.97 -1.80 -11.92
N ARG A 67 -1.99 -1.89 -11.02
CA ARG A 67 -2.18 -1.51 -9.62
C ARG A 67 -2.63 -0.05 -9.48
N ALA A 68 -2.02 0.89 -10.24
CA ALA A 68 -2.42 2.29 -10.24
C ALA A 68 -3.87 2.48 -10.71
N VAL A 69 -4.32 1.71 -11.71
CA VAL A 69 -5.71 1.73 -12.22
C VAL A 69 -6.66 1.23 -11.14
N GLN A 70 -6.34 0.09 -10.52
CA GLN A 70 -7.15 -0.50 -9.45
C GLN A 70 -7.27 0.44 -8.23
N ILE A 71 -6.15 1.03 -7.77
CA ILE A 71 -6.16 2.00 -6.66
C ILE A 71 -7.04 3.20 -7.00
N ASN A 72 -6.85 3.80 -8.18
CA ASN A 72 -7.63 4.96 -8.60
C ASN A 72 -9.13 4.67 -8.65
N ALA A 73 -9.51 3.55 -9.27
CA ALA A 73 -10.91 3.12 -9.36
C ALA A 73 -11.51 2.84 -7.98
N GLY A 74 -10.77 2.15 -7.12
CA GLY A 74 -11.21 1.84 -5.75
C GLY A 74 -11.43 3.09 -4.91
N VAL A 75 -10.46 4.01 -4.90
CA VAL A 75 -10.58 5.28 -4.16
C VAL A 75 -11.70 6.17 -4.70
N ALA A 76 -11.97 6.12 -6.00
CA ALA A 76 -13.11 6.84 -6.58
C ALA A 76 -14.46 6.23 -6.16
N ALA A 77 -14.55 4.90 -6.04
CA ALA A 77 -15.78 4.16 -5.78
C ALA A 77 -16.19 4.10 -4.29
N VAL A 78 -15.25 4.23 -3.36
CA VAL A 78 -15.55 4.29 -1.91
C VAL A 78 -16.08 5.67 -1.53
N GLN A 79 -16.87 5.74 -0.44
CA GLN A 79 -17.44 6.99 0.05
C GLN A 79 -16.77 7.48 1.33
N ALA A 80 -16.02 6.63 2.01
CA ALA A 80 -15.34 6.95 3.25
C ALA A 80 -14.39 8.15 3.11
N GLU A 81 -14.33 8.97 4.15
CA GLU A 81 -13.47 10.17 4.19
C GLU A 81 -11.98 9.83 4.26
N LEU A 82 -11.64 8.78 4.99
CA LEU A 82 -10.30 8.23 5.09
C LEU A 82 -10.24 6.92 4.34
N VAL A 83 -9.19 6.74 3.54
CA VAL A 83 -8.99 5.52 2.75
C VAL A 83 -7.64 4.90 3.10
N CYS A 84 -7.65 3.59 3.32
CA CYS A 84 -6.45 2.77 3.42
C CYS A 84 -6.33 1.86 2.21
N ILE A 85 -5.16 1.86 1.56
CA ILE A 85 -4.80 0.88 0.54
C ILE A 85 -4.14 -0.28 1.26
N LEU A 86 -4.74 -1.48 1.17
CA LEU A 86 -4.25 -2.70 1.80
C LEU A 86 -4.03 -3.77 0.73
N HIS A 87 -2.93 -4.53 0.82
CA HIS A 87 -2.66 -5.64 -0.08
C HIS A 87 -3.20 -6.95 0.49
N ALA A 88 -3.60 -7.89 -0.38
CA ALA A 88 -4.18 -9.17 0.02
C ALA A 88 -3.25 -10.06 0.85
N ASP A 89 -1.93 -9.81 0.78
CA ASP A 89 -0.90 -10.52 1.53
C ASP A 89 -0.36 -9.73 2.75
N THR A 90 -1.08 -8.69 3.17
CA THR A 90 -0.68 -7.80 4.27
C THR A 90 -1.73 -7.79 5.37
N ALA A 91 -1.40 -8.37 6.52
CA ALA A 91 -2.28 -8.41 7.69
C ALA A 91 -2.04 -7.20 8.61
N PRO A 92 -3.02 -6.30 8.73
CA PRO A 92 -2.94 -5.14 9.63
C PRO A 92 -3.20 -5.54 11.10
N PRO A 93 -2.88 -4.66 12.06
CA PRO A 93 -3.26 -4.85 13.46
C PRO A 93 -4.79 -4.73 13.61
N GLY A 94 -5.37 -5.43 14.58
CA GLY A 94 -6.82 -5.45 14.80
C GLY A 94 -7.45 -4.07 15.07
N ASP A 95 -6.67 -3.12 15.60
CA ASP A 95 -7.07 -1.73 15.87
C ASP A 95 -6.73 -0.76 14.72
N MET A 96 -6.48 -1.26 13.51
CA MET A 96 -5.99 -0.42 12.40
C MET A 96 -6.90 0.79 12.13
N VAL A 97 -8.22 0.61 12.19
CA VAL A 97 -9.20 1.68 11.93
C VAL A 97 -9.04 2.82 12.94
N GLN A 98 -8.86 2.49 14.22
CA GLN A 98 -8.64 3.49 15.27
C GLN A 98 -7.29 4.21 15.06
N VAL A 99 -6.23 3.49 14.75
CA VAL A 99 -4.91 4.06 14.46
C VAL A 99 -4.96 5.04 13.28
N ILE A 100 -5.71 4.72 12.23
CA ILE A 100 -5.93 5.60 11.07
C ILE A 100 -6.63 6.88 11.51
N ARG A 101 -7.74 6.78 12.25
CA ARG A 101 -8.50 7.93 12.77
C ARG A 101 -7.62 8.85 13.62
N ASP A 102 -6.92 8.29 14.59
CA ASP A 102 -6.06 9.06 15.52
C ASP A 102 -4.91 9.74 14.78
N THR A 103 -4.31 9.06 13.81
CA THR A 103 -3.22 9.61 13.01
C THR A 103 -3.70 10.76 12.13
N MET A 104 -4.84 10.57 11.46
CA MET A 104 -5.37 11.55 10.51
C MET A 104 -6.13 12.70 11.19
N ALA A 105 -6.34 12.67 12.52
CA ALA A 105 -6.80 13.80 13.30
C ALA A 105 -5.84 15.00 13.21
N ASP A 106 -4.54 14.75 13.08
CA ASP A 106 -3.55 15.79 12.75
C ASP A 106 -3.69 16.20 11.27
N ARG A 107 -4.29 17.36 11.03
CA ARG A 107 -4.50 17.89 9.68
C ARG A 107 -3.21 18.22 8.91
N ARG A 108 -2.07 18.30 9.60
CA ARG A 108 -0.76 18.51 8.97
C ARG A 108 -0.25 17.24 8.27
N ILE A 109 -0.79 16.06 8.60
CA ILE A 109 -0.46 14.79 7.97
C ILE A 109 -1.35 14.64 6.73
N ALA A 110 -0.74 14.55 5.56
CA ALA A 110 -1.44 14.32 4.30
C ALA A 110 -1.48 12.83 3.92
N LEU A 111 -0.39 12.11 4.18
CA LEU A 111 -0.24 10.69 3.91
C LEU A 111 0.41 10.01 5.11
N ALA A 112 -0.10 8.86 5.50
CA ALA A 112 0.59 8.03 6.49
C ALA A 112 0.57 6.55 6.10
N SER A 113 1.36 5.76 6.80
CA SER A 113 1.44 4.31 6.64
C SER A 113 1.75 3.62 7.94
N PHE A 114 1.47 2.34 8.00
CA PHE A 114 1.98 1.45 9.04
C PHE A 114 3.45 1.12 8.80
N THR A 115 4.10 0.53 9.81
CA THR A 115 5.46 0.01 9.69
C THR A 115 5.39 -1.45 9.23
N PRO A 116 5.97 -1.83 8.08
CA PRO A 116 5.91 -3.20 7.61
C PRO A 116 6.82 -4.12 8.42
N LEU A 117 6.32 -5.31 8.76
CA LEU A 117 7.05 -6.43 9.31
C LEU A 117 6.99 -7.57 8.31
N ILE A 118 8.11 -7.89 7.67
CA ILE A 118 8.17 -8.93 6.65
C ILE A 118 8.26 -10.29 7.34
N LYS A 119 7.21 -11.11 7.15
CA LYS A 119 7.05 -12.38 7.82
C LYS A 119 6.86 -13.51 6.81
N GLY A 120 7.67 -14.55 6.94
CA GLY A 120 7.45 -15.84 6.28
C GLY A 120 6.72 -16.82 7.21
N PRO A 121 6.38 -18.02 6.71
CA PRO A 121 5.68 -19.04 7.50
C PRO A 121 6.38 -19.35 8.83
N ASP A 122 7.70 -19.52 8.80
CA ASP A 122 8.46 -20.01 9.95
C ASP A 122 9.29 -18.92 10.65
N LYS A 123 9.51 -17.78 10.02
CA LYS A 123 10.41 -16.74 10.54
C LYS A 123 10.09 -15.33 10.07
N THR A 124 10.42 -14.37 10.94
CA THR A 124 10.45 -12.95 10.59
C THR A 124 11.77 -12.59 9.91
N ARG A 125 11.70 -11.85 8.81
CA ARG A 125 12.86 -11.37 8.04
C ARG A 125 13.39 -10.04 8.59
N TRP A 126 13.98 -10.07 9.78
CA TRP A 126 14.39 -8.85 10.49
C TRP A 126 15.32 -7.93 9.69
N VAL A 127 16.31 -8.49 8.99
CA VAL A 127 17.26 -7.70 8.18
C VAL A 127 16.53 -6.96 7.06
N THR A 128 15.63 -7.66 6.35
CA THR A 128 14.86 -7.05 5.26
C THR A 128 13.83 -6.07 5.79
N THR A 129 13.19 -6.38 6.92
CA THR A 129 12.28 -5.47 7.64
C THR A 129 13.01 -4.18 8.01
N PHE A 130 14.17 -4.26 8.63
CA PHE A 130 14.97 -3.09 8.98
C PHE A 130 15.40 -2.30 7.76
N HIS A 131 15.88 -2.99 6.70
CA HIS A 131 16.24 -2.33 5.45
C HIS A 131 15.04 -1.62 4.81
N ASN A 132 13.86 -2.26 4.79
CA ASN A 132 12.64 -1.64 4.27
C ASN A 132 12.22 -0.42 5.10
N TRP A 133 12.34 -0.49 6.42
CA TRP A 133 12.09 0.64 7.30
C TRP A 133 13.06 1.81 7.05
N ILE A 134 14.38 1.57 7.02
CA ILE A 134 15.36 2.64 6.84
C ILE A 134 15.35 3.22 5.42
N LYS A 135 14.94 2.43 4.42
CA LYS A 135 14.80 2.86 3.03
C LYS A 135 13.82 4.04 2.87
N THR A 136 12.78 4.11 3.70
CA THR A 136 11.85 5.25 3.75
C THR A 136 12.57 6.59 3.95
N TRP A 137 13.72 6.58 4.62
CA TRP A 137 14.49 7.77 4.96
C TRP A 137 15.65 8.00 3.99
N TYR A 138 16.50 7.00 3.77
CA TYR A 138 17.69 7.21 2.95
C TYR A 138 17.38 7.29 1.45
N ALA A 139 16.37 6.58 0.96
CA ALA A 139 16.08 6.60 -0.47
C ALA A 139 15.76 8.01 -0.99
N PRO A 140 14.82 8.78 -0.39
CA PRO A 140 14.61 10.16 -0.84
C PRO A 140 15.79 11.07 -0.55
N LEU A 141 16.58 10.83 0.52
CA LEU A 141 17.78 11.61 0.82
C LEU A 141 18.83 11.48 -0.30
N ILE A 142 19.05 10.27 -0.81
CA ILE A 142 20.05 10.01 -1.85
C ILE A 142 19.51 10.37 -3.24
N THR A 143 18.27 9.98 -3.54
CA THR A 143 17.73 10.11 -4.90
C THR A 143 17.16 11.49 -5.20
N ARG A 144 16.60 12.16 -4.19
CA ARG A 144 15.93 13.49 -4.31
C ARG A 144 16.13 14.34 -3.05
N PRO A 145 17.37 14.76 -2.71
CA PRO A 145 17.67 15.43 -1.45
C PRO A 145 16.86 16.70 -1.23
N HIS A 146 16.56 17.45 -2.29
CA HIS A 146 15.73 18.66 -2.23
C HIS A 146 14.28 18.37 -1.81
N LEU A 147 13.74 17.17 -2.14
CA LEU A 147 12.43 16.74 -1.69
C LEU A 147 12.49 16.18 -0.26
N PHE A 148 13.58 15.52 0.11
CA PHE A 148 13.78 15.03 1.48
C PHE A 148 13.74 16.17 2.50
N ILE A 149 14.42 17.29 2.20
CA ILE A 149 14.42 18.51 3.04
C ILE A 149 12.99 19.09 3.16
N ARG A 150 12.17 18.96 2.11
CA ARG A 150 10.76 19.35 2.11
C ARG A 150 9.82 18.35 2.80
N GLY A 151 10.37 17.31 3.42
CA GLY A 151 9.61 16.33 4.21
C GLY A 151 9.12 15.10 3.44
N VAL A 152 9.54 14.90 2.18
CA VAL A 152 9.21 13.67 1.43
C VAL A 152 9.85 12.47 2.12
N ARG A 153 9.01 11.45 2.35
CA ARG A 153 9.41 10.10 2.78
C ARG A 153 8.80 9.12 1.78
N LEU A 154 9.56 8.09 1.39
CA LEU A 154 9.05 7.11 0.46
C LEU A 154 8.41 5.95 1.23
N LEU A 155 7.13 5.79 1.05
CA LEU A 155 6.36 4.65 1.52
C LEU A 155 6.18 3.68 0.35
N PHE A 156 5.93 2.42 0.64
CA PHE A 156 5.78 1.36 -0.34
C PHE A 156 4.47 0.63 -0.12
N GLY A 157 4.01 -0.17 -1.09
CA GLY A 157 2.71 -0.80 -1.07
C GLY A 157 2.47 -1.71 0.13
N ASP A 158 3.52 -2.41 0.58
CA ASP A 158 3.51 -3.27 1.77
C ASP A 158 3.33 -2.52 3.11
N HIS A 159 3.29 -1.19 3.08
CA HIS A 159 3.14 -0.35 4.27
C HIS A 159 1.69 -0.06 4.65
N ALA A 160 0.68 -0.53 3.91
CA ALA A 160 -0.73 -0.19 4.13
C ALA A 160 -0.94 1.33 4.31
N MET A 161 -0.82 2.06 3.19
CA MET A 161 -0.89 3.52 3.18
C MET A 161 -2.30 4.02 3.36
N PHE A 162 -2.46 5.16 4.09
CA PHE A 162 -3.76 5.77 4.32
C PHE A 162 -3.70 7.30 4.26
N PHE A 163 -4.81 7.88 3.82
CA PHE A 163 -4.91 9.31 3.50
C PHE A 163 -6.38 9.76 3.49
N ARG A 164 -6.61 11.06 3.32
CA ARG A 164 -7.94 11.60 3.04
C ARG A 164 -8.28 11.42 1.57
N ARG A 165 -9.44 10.78 1.29
CA ARG A 165 -9.96 10.54 -0.05
C ARG A 165 -9.95 11.81 -0.91
N ARG A 166 -10.44 12.92 -0.37
CA ARG A 166 -10.48 14.22 -1.08
C ARG A 166 -9.09 14.63 -1.58
N GLN A 167 -8.07 14.53 -0.72
CA GLN A 167 -6.69 14.88 -1.09
C GLN A 167 -6.13 14.00 -2.21
N PHE A 168 -6.43 12.70 -2.17
CA PHE A 168 -6.02 11.77 -3.24
C PHE A 168 -6.63 12.16 -4.60
N LEU A 169 -7.91 12.49 -4.62
CA LEU A 169 -8.60 12.93 -5.84
C LEU A 169 -8.06 14.28 -6.34
N GLU A 170 -7.78 15.21 -5.43
CA GLU A 170 -7.22 16.54 -5.74
C GLU A 170 -5.83 16.45 -6.42
N ILE A 171 -4.97 15.54 -6.00
CA ILE A 171 -3.64 15.36 -6.62
C ILE A 171 -3.66 14.50 -7.88
N GLY A 172 -4.84 14.05 -8.32
CA GLY A 172 -5.02 13.21 -9.51
C GLY A 172 -4.59 11.75 -9.31
N GLY A 173 -4.57 11.26 -8.07
CA GLY A 173 -4.31 9.85 -7.73
C GLY A 173 -2.94 9.31 -8.18
N CYS A 174 -2.89 7.99 -8.37
CA CYS A 174 -1.73 7.31 -8.96
C CYS A 174 -1.65 7.57 -10.46
N THR A 175 -0.43 7.64 -11.00
CA THR A 175 -0.21 7.81 -12.44
C THR A 175 -0.35 6.45 -13.14
N PRO A 176 -1.32 6.23 -14.03
CA PRO A 176 -1.58 4.91 -14.62
C PRO A 176 -0.42 4.32 -15.45
N SER A 177 0.47 5.16 -15.97
CA SER A 177 1.65 4.72 -16.71
C SER A 177 2.74 4.11 -15.82
N ASP A 178 2.60 4.20 -14.49
CA ASP A 178 3.57 3.69 -13.54
C ASP A 178 3.22 2.24 -13.20
N ALA A 179 3.85 1.30 -13.88
CA ALA A 179 3.67 -0.13 -13.62
C ALA A 179 4.34 -0.58 -12.30
N VAL A 180 5.27 0.21 -11.79
CA VAL A 180 6.05 -0.05 -10.57
C VAL A 180 6.39 1.29 -9.92
N MET A 181 6.41 1.35 -8.57
CA MET A 181 6.73 2.54 -7.77
C MET A 181 5.65 3.65 -7.82
N GLU A 182 4.41 3.30 -8.14
CA GLU A 182 3.24 4.20 -8.08
C GLU A 182 3.08 4.87 -6.71
N GLU A 183 3.41 4.14 -5.65
CA GLU A 183 3.36 4.63 -4.28
C GLU A 183 4.44 5.68 -3.98
N ALA A 184 5.62 5.55 -4.58
CA ALA A 184 6.68 6.55 -4.44
C ALA A 184 6.31 7.88 -5.10
N ASP A 185 5.71 7.85 -6.28
CA ASP A 185 5.17 9.04 -6.94
C ASP A 185 4.01 9.64 -6.15
N LEU A 186 3.15 8.80 -5.56
CA LEU A 186 2.08 9.24 -4.68
C LEU A 186 2.65 10.00 -3.45
N CYS A 187 3.72 9.47 -2.82
CA CYS A 187 4.42 10.18 -1.74
C CYS A 187 4.91 11.57 -2.17
N VAL A 188 5.47 11.72 -3.37
CA VAL A 188 5.92 13.01 -3.89
C VAL A 188 4.75 13.98 -4.09
N LYS A 189 3.60 13.49 -4.58
CA LYS A 189 2.39 14.30 -4.75
C LYS A 189 1.83 14.74 -3.40
N PHE A 190 1.65 13.83 -2.45
CA PHE A 190 1.12 14.14 -1.11
C PHE A 190 2.02 15.06 -0.28
N ALA A 191 3.34 15.03 -0.47
CA ALA A 191 4.25 15.93 0.22
C ALA A 191 4.03 17.41 -0.09
N ARG A 192 3.27 17.73 -1.14
CA ARG A 192 2.84 19.10 -1.46
C ARG A 192 1.67 19.56 -0.59
N LEU A 193 0.90 18.60 -0.05
CA LEU A 193 -0.28 18.88 0.77
C LEU A 193 0.00 18.84 2.27
N GLY A 194 1.07 18.17 2.70
CA GLY A 194 1.40 18.05 4.11
C GLY A 194 2.49 17.04 4.41
N LYS A 195 2.57 16.65 5.68
CA LYS A 195 3.58 15.72 6.17
C LYS A 195 3.27 14.28 5.77
N ILE A 196 4.33 13.51 5.51
CA ILE A 196 4.26 12.06 5.35
C ILE A 196 4.75 11.41 6.65
N ARG A 197 3.96 10.46 7.20
CA ARG A 197 4.25 9.84 8.48
C ARG A 197 4.15 8.31 8.38
N MET A 198 5.14 7.61 8.92
CA MET A 198 5.05 6.18 9.23
C MET A 198 4.72 6.02 10.72
N VAL A 199 3.61 5.35 11.05
CA VAL A 199 3.18 5.15 12.43
C VAL A 199 3.91 3.97 13.08
N ARG A 200 4.07 4.02 14.41
CA ARG A 200 4.74 2.96 15.20
C ARG A 200 3.78 1.80 15.51
N ARG A 201 3.09 1.33 14.48
CA ARG A 201 2.23 0.14 14.53
C ARG A 201 2.58 -0.74 13.34
N TRP A 202 2.63 -2.05 13.56
CA TRP A 202 3.11 -3.00 12.57
C TRP A 202 1.98 -3.55 11.74
N VAL A 203 2.23 -3.70 10.42
CA VAL A 203 1.49 -4.59 9.53
C VAL A 203 2.39 -5.75 9.17
N GLN A 204 1.85 -6.97 9.12
CA GLN A 204 2.60 -8.14 8.72
C GLN A 204 2.40 -8.37 7.23
N THR A 205 3.48 -8.34 6.46
CA THR A 205 3.46 -8.59 5.01
C THR A 205 4.21 -9.85 4.67
N SER A 206 3.75 -10.55 3.63
CA SER A 206 4.34 -11.82 3.19
C SER A 206 5.77 -11.64 2.68
N ASP A 207 6.63 -12.62 2.98
CA ASP A 207 7.99 -12.70 2.42
C ASP A 207 8.04 -13.42 1.06
N ARG A 208 6.89 -13.68 0.42
CA ARG A 208 6.72 -14.47 -0.80
C ARG A 208 7.76 -14.16 -1.88
N ARG A 209 7.99 -12.87 -2.17
CA ARG A 209 9.01 -12.44 -3.14
C ARG A 209 10.43 -12.75 -2.70
N ILE A 210 10.71 -12.57 -1.41
CA ILE A 210 12.04 -12.85 -0.85
C ILE A 210 12.30 -14.35 -0.82
N ALA A 211 11.28 -15.14 -0.53
CA ALA A 211 11.35 -16.60 -0.59
C ALA A 211 11.62 -17.09 -2.01
N ALA A 212 10.95 -16.51 -3.02
CA ALA A 212 11.11 -16.90 -4.43
C ALA A 212 12.46 -16.47 -5.03
N TRP A 213 12.94 -15.26 -4.74
CA TRP A 213 14.18 -14.73 -5.35
C TRP A 213 15.44 -14.99 -4.53
N GLY A 214 15.28 -15.25 -3.25
CA GLY A 214 16.35 -15.17 -2.26
C GLY A 214 16.65 -13.72 -1.82
N PRO A 215 17.16 -13.52 -0.59
CA PRO A 215 17.29 -12.19 0.02
C PRO A 215 18.25 -11.26 -0.74
N LEU A 216 19.36 -11.79 -1.27
CA LEU A 216 20.35 -10.97 -1.99
C LEU A 216 19.81 -10.46 -3.32
N LYS A 217 19.18 -11.35 -4.12
CA LYS A 217 18.58 -10.98 -5.40
C LYS A 217 17.39 -10.03 -5.20
N ALA A 218 16.54 -10.27 -4.21
CA ALA A 218 15.42 -9.39 -3.89
C ALA A 218 15.91 -7.96 -3.57
N ASN A 219 16.88 -7.82 -2.67
CA ASN A 219 17.46 -6.53 -2.31
C ASN A 219 18.12 -5.83 -3.51
N TRP A 220 18.81 -6.57 -4.38
CA TRP A 220 19.40 -6.02 -5.60
C TRP A 220 18.34 -5.48 -6.56
N ILE A 221 17.26 -6.24 -6.79
CA ILE A 221 16.13 -5.82 -7.63
C ILE A 221 15.50 -4.54 -7.06
N TYR A 222 15.21 -4.49 -5.75
CA TYR A 222 14.64 -3.31 -5.11
C TYR A 222 15.55 -2.08 -5.22
N PHE A 223 16.85 -2.25 -5.05
CA PHE A 223 17.83 -1.18 -5.22
C PHE A 223 17.87 -0.67 -6.66
N LYS A 224 17.96 -1.58 -7.64
CA LYS A 224 17.98 -1.25 -9.08
C LYS A 224 16.71 -0.48 -9.49
N VAL A 225 15.53 -0.96 -9.08
CA VAL A 225 14.25 -0.30 -9.37
C VAL A 225 14.20 1.10 -8.74
N GLY A 226 14.69 1.25 -7.52
CA GLY A 226 14.79 2.55 -6.86
C GLY A 226 15.68 3.55 -7.62
N ILE A 227 16.82 3.10 -8.15
CA ILE A 227 17.69 3.95 -9.00
C ILE A 227 16.98 4.31 -10.31
N LEU A 228 16.39 3.34 -11.01
CA LEU A 228 15.65 3.58 -12.26
C LEU A 228 14.52 4.60 -12.07
N TRP A 229 13.81 4.50 -10.95
CA TRP A 229 12.79 5.50 -10.58
C TRP A 229 13.41 6.88 -10.35
N ALA A 230 14.54 6.96 -9.65
CA ALA A 230 15.22 8.21 -9.35
C ALA A 230 15.68 8.97 -10.60
N VAL A 231 16.17 8.23 -11.61
CA VAL A 231 16.63 8.81 -12.90
C VAL A 231 15.51 8.92 -13.93
N GLY A 232 14.26 8.55 -13.59
CA GLY A 232 13.11 8.66 -14.48
C GLY A 232 13.04 7.60 -15.60
N ALA A 233 13.81 6.52 -15.51
CA ALA A 233 13.88 5.45 -16.52
C ALA A 233 12.71 4.44 -16.37
N ARG A 234 11.47 4.93 -16.36
CA ARG A 234 10.25 4.17 -16.03
C ARG A 234 10.02 2.95 -16.93
N SER A 235 10.28 3.05 -18.23
CA SER A 235 10.09 1.95 -19.17
C SER A 235 10.96 0.71 -18.89
N ARG A 236 12.06 0.89 -18.17
CA ARG A 236 12.97 -0.20 -17.78
C ARG A 236 12.53 -0.88 -16.49
N MET A 237 11.79 -0.18 -15.59
CA MET A 237 11.41 -0.74 -14.30
C MET A 237 10.50 -1.96 -14.42
N ALA A 238 9.51 -1.92 -15.31
CA ALA A 238 8.59 -3.04 -15.52
C ALA A 238 9.28 -4.33 -16.00
N LYS A 239 10.36 -4.20 -16.80
CA LYS A 239 11.14 -5.35 -17.27
C LYS A 239 11.98 -5.99 -16.17
N ASP A 240 12.45 -5.18 -15.23
CA ASP A 240 13.35 -5.60 -14.16
C ASP A 240 12.63 -6.05 -12.88
N TYR A 241 11.31 -5.86 -12.82
CA TYR A 241 10.47 -6.22 -11.68
C TYR A 241 9.40 -7.24 -12.08
N PRO A 242 9.77 -8.53 -12.19
CA PRO A 242 8.83 -9.57 -12.57
C PRO A 242 7.74 -9.73 -11.49
N ASP A 243 6.52 -9.92 -11.95
CA ASP A 243 5.39 -10.20 -11.07
C ASP A 243 5.52 -11.61 -10.50
N ILE A 244 5.49 -11.74 -9.17
CA ILE A 244 5.44 -13.02 -8.46
C ILE A 244 4.15 -13.04 -7.67
N ARG A 245 3.26 -13.87 -8.14
CA ARG A 245 1.95 -14.13 -7.53
C ARG A 245 1.78 -15.61 -7.27
#